data_948448028f0a11a9572d1431dd258d84
#
_entry.id   948448028f0a11a9572d1431dd258d84
#
_cell.length_a   1.000
_cell.length_b   1.000
_cell.length_c   1.000
_cell.angle_alpha   90.00
_cell.angle_beta   90.00
_cell.angle_gamma   90.00
#
_symmetry.space_group_name_H-M   'P 1'
#
loop_
_entity.id
_entity.type
_entity.pdbx_description
1 polymer ?
#
loop_
_entity_poly.entity_id
_entity_poly.type
_entity_poly.pdbx_seq_one_letter_code
_entity_poly.pdbx_strand_id
1 'polypeptide(L)'
;MALKKQLSVMVVNEIGEGAKLCGILKEAGINIEAISVWEYTEGSVVRMVVNDDKKAARVLREKGYGVLVRVVLALVLDDAPGALGEVMGRLAKNSCNINYCYGTVAQGVGKAVLILAVDDPVRADLLFSGKN
;
A
#
# COMPACT_ATOMS: atom_id res chain seq x y z
N MET A 1 -1.95 15.04 2.76
CA MET A 1 -1.90 14.41 1.43
C MET A 1 -2.11 12.92 1.55
N ALA A 2 -3.14 12.42 0.94
CA ALA A 2 -3.46 11.01 1.02
C ALA A 2 -2.79 10.17 -0.07
N LEU A 3 -2.20 10.80 -1.08
CA LEU A 3 -1.51 10.07 -2.14
C LEU A 3 -0.14 9.60 -1.71
N LYS A 4 0.15 8.34 -1.99
CA LYS A 4 1.44 7.70 -1.71
C LYS A 4 1.88 6.90 -2.91
N LYS A 5 3.17 6.61 -3.00
CA LYS A 5 3.69 5.72 -4.02
C LYS A 5 3.95 4.35 -3.42
N GLN A 6 3.27 3.36 -3.95
CA GLN A 6 3.39 1.98 -3.51
C GLN A 6 4.34 1.24 -4.42
N LEU A 7 5.20 0.44 -3.83
CA LEU A 7 6.07 -0.47 -4.56
C LEU A 7 5.42 -1.84 -4.63
N SER A 8 5.43 -2.44 -5.81
CA SER A 8 5.07 -3.86 -5.98
C SER A 8 6.35 -4.58 -6.38
N VAL A 9 6.80 -5.46 -5.51
CA VAL A 9 8.06 -6.18 -5.68
C VAL A 9 7.76 -7.63 -6.00
N MET A 10 8.29 -8.12 -7.13
CA MET A 10 8.10 -9.50 -7.54
C MET A 10 9.15 -10.37 -6.86
N VAL A 11 8.70 -11.40 -6.15
CA VAL A 11 9.61 -12.31 -5.45
C VAL A 11 9.23 -13.75 -5.76
N VAL A 12 10.21 -14.65 -5.66
CA VAL A 12 9.92 -16.08 -5.73
C VAL A 12 9.22 -16.50 -4.44
N ASN A 13 8.31 -17.46 -4.55
CA ASN A 13 7.58 -17.95 -3.37
C ASN A 13 8.40 -19.04 -2.69
N GLU A 14 9.40 -18.62 -1.93
CA GLU A 14 10.31 -19.52 -1.22
C GLU A 14 10.52 -19.05 0.21
N ILE A 15 10.88 -19.97 1.07
CA ILE A 15 11.15 -19.69 2.48
C ILE A 15 12.27 -18.66 2.57
N GLY A 16 12.04 -17.61 3.34
CA GLY A 16 13.05 -16.61 3.64
C GLY A 16 13.09 -15.42 2.69
N GLU A 17 12.32 -15.43 1.61
CA GLU A 17 12.34 -14.32 0.66
C GLU A 17 11.84 -13.02 1.27
N GLY A 18 10.78 -13.09 2.08
CA GLY A 18 10.30 -11.90 2.77
C GLY A 18 11.32 -11.32 3.73
N ALA A 19 11.99 -12.18 4.48
CA ALA A 19 13.02 -11.76 5.42
C ALA A 19 14.20 -11.12 4.69
N LYS A 20 14.59 -11.68 3.55
CA LYS A 20 15.69 -11.14 2.73
C LYS A 20 15.34 -9.74 2.22
N LEU A 21 14.13 -9.58 1.71
CA LEU A 21 13.63 -8.30 1.23
C LEU A 21 13.66 -7.25 2.34
N CYS A 22 13.13 -7.59 3.50
CA CYS A 22 13.10 -6.68 4.65
C CYS A 22 14.50 -6.33 5.12
N GLY A 23 15.44 -7.29 5.07
CA GLY A 23 16.82 -7.04 5.43
C GLY A 23 17.51 -6.02 4.51
N ILE A 24 17.24 -6.09 3.22
CA ILE A 24 17.77 -5.14 2.25
C ILE A 24 17.28 -3.73 2.57
N LEU A 25 15.98 -3.58 2.85
CA LEU A 25 15.40 -2.29 3.18
C LEU A 25 15.93 -1.76 4.51
N LYS A 26 16.10 -2.62 5.50
CA LYS A 26 16.66 -2.24 6.79
C LYS A 26 18.06 -1.67 6.63
N GLU A 27 18.91 -2.32 5.84
CA GLU A 27 20.28 -1.87 5.60
C GLU A 27 20.32 -0.52 4.90
N ALA A 28 19.32 -0.23 4.09
CA ALA A 28 19.20 1.04 3.40
C ALA A 28 18.54 2.12 4.26
N GLY A 29 18.16 1.80 5.49
CA GLY A 29 17.53 2.74 6.40
C GLY A 29 16.08 3.07 6.02
N ILE A 30 15.41 2.14 5.34
CA ILE A 30 14.06 2.36 4.86
C ILE A 30 13.05 1.67 5.78
N ASN A 31 12.04 2.43 6.18
CA ASN A 31 10.96 1.92 7.02
C ASN A 31 9.73 1.56 6.18
N ILE A 32 9.16 0.41 6.48
CA ILE A 32 7.94 -0.06 5.81
C ILE A 32 6.75 0.44 6.62
N GLU A 33 5.89 1.23 5.98
CA GLU A 33 4.72 1.83 6.61
C GLU A 33 3.47 0.97 6.44
N ALA A 34 3.37 0.24 5.33
CA ALA A 34 2.26 -0.67 5.07
C ALA A 34 2.76 -1.78 4.15
N ILE A 35 2.23 -2.98 4.30
CA ILE A 35 2.69 -4.13 3.52
C ILE A 35 1.56 -5.12 3.31
N SER A 36 1.56 -5.74 2.13
CA SER A 36 0.66 -6.82 1.77
C SER A 36 1.43 -7.79 0.89
N VAL A 37 1.30 -9.08 1.16
CA VAL A 37 1.98 -10.12 0.39
C VAL A 37 0.94 -11.05 -0.19
N TRP A 38 1.01 -11.29 -1.49
CA TRP A 38 0.07 -12.15 -2.20
C TRP A 38 0.82 -13.20 -2.98
N GLU A 39 0.36 -14.44 -2.85
CA GLU A 39 0.86 -15.56 -3.63
C GLU A 39 0.05 -15.68 -4.92
N TYR A 40 0.72 -16.03 -6.02
CA TYR A 40 0.03 -16.46 -7.23
C TYR A 40 0.87 -17.56 -7.89
N THR A 41 0.43 -18.05 -9.03
CA THR A 41 0.95 -19.31 -9.62
C THR A 41 2.46 -19.35 -9.74
N GLU A 42 3.09 -18.25 -10.12
CA GLU A 42 4.52 -18.23 -10.43
C GLU A 42 5.38 -17.49 -9.41
N GLY A 43 4.81 -17.10 -8.30
CA GLY A 43 5.59 -16.38 -7.29
C GLY A 43 4.70 -15.63 -6.33
N SER A 44 5.25 -14.55 -5.80
CA SER A 44 4.52 -13.67 -4.89
C SER A 44 4.76 -12.23 -5.27
N VAL A 45 3.81 -11.38 -4.93
CA VAL A 45 4.00 -9.94 -5.03
C VAL A 45 3.94 -9.36 -3.63
N VAL A 46 4.94 -8.54 -3.30
CA VAL A 46 4.97 -7.80 -2.05
C VAL A 46 4.65 -6.36 -2.38
N ARG A 47 3.50 -5.88 -1.89
CA ARG A 47 3.11 -4.49 -2.06
C ARG A 47 3.41 -3.76 -0.77
N MET A 48 4.10 -2.63 -0.87
CA MET A 48 4.47 -1.88 0.32
C MET A 48 4.49 -0.40 0.06
N VAL A 49 4.18 0.35 1.11
CA VAL A 49 4.38 1.79 1.16
C VAL A 49 5.52 2.02 2.14
N VAL A 50 6.53 2.77 1.70
CA VAL A 50 7.74 3.01 2.48
C VAL A 50 7.99 4.50 2.61
N ASN A 51 8.86 4.88 3.54
CA ASN A 51 9.14 6.29 3.79
C ASN A 51 9.99 6.95 2.69
N ASP A 52 10.69 6.18 1.87
CA ASP A 52 11.52 6.71 0.78
C ASP A 52 11.39 5.77 -0.42
N ASP A 53 10.36 5.98 -1.22
CA ASP A 53 10.04 5.08 -2.32
C ASP A 53 11.12 5.07 -3.42
N LYS A 54 11.72 6.22 -3.70
CA LYS A 54 12.75 6.29 -4.75
C LYS A 54 13.98 5.50 -4.37
N LYS A 55 14.45 5.67 -3.15
CA LYS A 55 15.60 4.93 -2.65
C LYS A 55 15.32 3.44 -2.58
N ALA A 56 14.14 3.09 -2.07
CA ALA A 56 13.75 1.68 -1.97
C ALA A 56 13.71 1.01 -3.33
N ALA A 57 13.08 1.63 -4.32
CA ALA A 57 13.01 1.08 -5.67
C ALA A 57 14.40 0.89 -6.26
N ARG A 58 15.27 1.89 -6.09
CA ARG A 58 16.64 1.81 -6.61
C ARG A 58 17.41 0.65 -5.96
N VAL A 59 17.39 0.57 -4.65
CA VAL A 59 18.14 -0.45 -3.90
C VAL A 59 17.66 -1.85 -4.27
N LEU A 60 16.33 -2.03 -4.37
CA LEU A 60 15.77 -3.33 -4.70
C LEU A 60 16.08 -3.73 -6.15
N ARG A 61 16.01 -2.78 -7.07
CA ARG A 61 16.37 -3.06 -8.47
C ARG A 61 17.83 -3.41 -8.61
N GLU A 62 18.70 -2.76 -7.85
CA GLU A 62 20.14 -3.09 -7.84
C GLU A 62 20.39 -4.51 -7.36
N LYS A 63 19.51 -5.04 -6.52
CA LYS A 63 19.60 -6.41 -6.03
C LYS A 63 18.91 -7.41 -6.94
N GLY A 64 18.39 -6.96 -8.08
CA GLY A 64 17.79 -7.84 -9.09
C GLY A 64 16.29 -8.03 -8.99
N TYR A 65 15.61 -7.32 -8.10
CA TYR A 65 14.16 -7.46 -7.99
C TYR A 65 13.44 -6.65 -9.06
N GLY A 66 12.33 -7.19 -9.56
CA GLY A 66 11.41 -6.42 -10.39
C GLY A 66 10.56 -5.55 -9.47
N VAL A 67 10.52 -4.25 -9.74
CA VAL A 67 9.78 -3.30 -8.90
C VAL A 67 8.92 -2.42 -9.79
N LEU A 68 7.62 -2.39 -9.50
CA LEU A 68 6.68 -1.48 -10.14
C LEU A 68 6.22 -0.46 -9.12
N VAL A 69 6.00 0.78 -9.57
CA VAL A 69 5.56 1.87 -8.69
C VAL A 69 4.17 2.30 -9.13
N ARG A 70 3.27 2.45 -8.16
CA ARG A 70 1.90 2.88 -8.42
C ARG A 70 1.48 3.91 -7.38
N VAL A 71 0.77 4.95 -7.84
CA VAL A 71 0.17 5.92 -6.92
C VAL A 71 -1.06 5.28 -6.30
N VAL A 72 -1.13 5.29 -4.98
CA VAL A 72 -2.26 4.75 -4.22
C VAL A 72 -2.78 5.80 -3.26
N LEU A 73 -3.97 5.54 -2.73
CA LEU A 73 -4.60 6.38 -1.73
C LEU A 73 -4.34 5.77 -0.36
N ALA A 74 -3.82 6.57 0.57
CA ALA A 74 -3.61 6.13 1.95
C ALA A 74 -4.54 6.95 2.85
N LEU A 75 -5.48 6.28 3.50
CA LEU A 75 -6.47 6.93 4.34
C LEU A 75 -6.33 6.46 5.78
N VAL A 76 -6.56 7.38 6.72
CA VAL A 76 -6.68 7.05 8.13
C VAL A 76 -8.16 7.13 8.48
N LEU A 77 -8.70 6.03 8.96
CA LEU A 77 -10.12 5.91 9.30
C LEU A 77 -10.26 5.67 10.79
N ASP A 78 -11.46 5.99 11.32
CA ASP A 78 -11.81 5.52 12.64
C ASP A 78 -11.99 4.01 12.62
N ASP A 79 -11.50 3.34 13.63
CA ASP A 79 -11.70 1.90 13.79
C ASP A 79 -13.07 1.69 14.42
N ALA A 80 -14.10 1.75 13.58
CA ALA A 80 -15.49 1.69 14.03
C ALA A 80 -16.34 0.98 12.97
N PRO A 81 -17.44 0.34 13.41
CA PRO A 81 -18.34 -0.32 12.46
C PRO A 81 -18.84 0.68 11.43
N GLY A 82 -18.76 0.28 10.16
CA GLY A 82 -19.25 1.09 9.04
C GLY A 82 -18.25 2.06 8.44
N ALA A 83 -17.10 2.30 9.07
CA ALA A 83 -16.14 3.29 8.57
C ALA A 83 -15.61 2.93 7.18
N LEU A 84 -15.25 1.68 6.99
CA LEU A 84 -14.77 1.20 5.68
C LEU A 84 -15.89 1.26 4.63
N GLY A 85 -17.09 0.85 5.01
CA GLY A 85 -18.24 0.89 4.11
C GLY A 85 -18.54 2.31 3.63
N GLU A 86 -18.35 3.31 4.48
CA GLU A 86 -18.53 4.71 4.11
C GLU A 86 -17.56 5.14 3.03
N VAL A 87 -16.29 4.78 3.19
CA VAL A 87 -15.27 5.08 2.19
C VAL A 87 -15.61 4.42 0.86
N MET A 88 -15.93 3.13 0.90
CA MET A 88 -16.26 2.39 -0.32
C MET A 88 -17.51 2.92 -1.00
N GLY A 89 -18.51 3.29 -0.21
CA GLY A 89 -19.72 3.88 -0.73
C GLY A 89 -19.49 5.22 -1.41
N ARG A 90 -18.62 6.04 -0.85
CA ARG A 90 -18.28 7.33 -1.45
C ARG A 90 -17.56 7.15 -2.78
N LEU A 91 -16.65 6.20 -2.86
CA LEU A 91 -15.98 5.88 -4.11
C LEU A 91 -16.96 5.37 -5.16
N ALA A 92 -17.87 4.49 -4.74
CA ALA A 92 -18.89 3.95 -5.65
C ALA A 92 -19.79 5.03 -6.22
N LYS A 93 -20.24 5.96 -5.38
CA LYS A 93 -21.10 7.07 -5.83
C LYS A 93 -20.42 7.97 -6.83
N ASN A 94 -19.10 8.01 -6.81
CA ASN A 94 -18.31 8.84 -7.70
C ASN A 94 -17.67 8.04 -8.83
N SER A 95 -18.15 6.82 -9.05
CA SER A 95 -17.68 5.93 -10.13
C SER A 95 -16.19 5.68 -10.09
N CYS A 96 -15.65 5.55 -8.89
CA CYS A 96 -14.25 5.25 -8.66
C CYS A 96 -14.13 3.78 -8.31
N ASN A 97 -13.47 3.01 -9.17
CA ASN A 97 -13.32 1.58 -8.94
C ASN A 97 -12.12 1.28 -8.04
N ILE A 98 -12.33 0.35 -7.12
CA ILE A 98 -11.27 -0.13 -6.26
C ILE A 98 -10.68 -1.39 -6.89
N ASN A 99 -9.41 -1.35 -7.26
CA ASN A 99 -8.73 -2.51 -7.84
C ASN A 99 -8.30 -3.49 -6.76
N TYR A 100 -7.80 -2.97 -5.64
CA TYR A 100 -7.53 -3.74 -4.44
C TYR A 100 -7.32 -2.79 -3.27
N CYS A 101 -7.42 -3.32 -2.08
CA CYS A 101 -7.11 -2.54 -0.88
C CYS A 101 -6.60 -3.45 0.22
N TYR A 102 -5.87 -2.86 1.14
CA TYR A 102 -5.43 -3.56 2.33
C TYR A 102 -5.29 -2.57 3.46
N GLY A 103 -5.44 -3.06 4.67
CA GLY A 103 -5.44 -2.17 5.80
C GLY A 103 -5.00 -2.86 7.08
N THR A 104 -4.73 -2.04 8.08
CA THR A 104 -4.31 -2.53 9.38
C THR A 104 -4.87 -1.65 10.48
N VAL A 105 -5.09 -2.26 11.62
CA VAL A 105 -5.57 -1.59 12.83
C VAL A 105 -4.56 -1.86 13.94
N ALA A 106 -4.12 -0.78 14.58
CA ALA A 106 -3.29 -0.91 15.77
C ALA A 106 -4.24 -0.97 16.96
N GLN A 107 -4.20 -2.08 17.69
CA GLN A 107 -5.09 -2.29 18.82
C GLN A 107 -4.92 -1.18 19.86
N GLY A 108 -6.04 -0.62 20.34
CA GLY A 108 -6.02 0.42 21.35
C GLY A 108 -5.81 1.83 20.83
N VAL A 109 -5.58 2.00 19.53
CA VAL A 109 -5.35 3.32 18.95
C VAL A 109 -6.64 3.96 18.45
N GLY A 110 -7.64 3.16 18.09
CA GLY A 110 -8.93 3.65 17.59
C GLY A 110 -8.89 4.13 16.14
N LYS A 111 -7.80 3.88 15.43
CA LYS A 111 -7.62 4.29 14.04
C LYS A 111 -7.17 3.11 13.20
N ALA A 112 -7.52 3.15 11.92
CA ALA A 112 -7.10 2.17 10.94
C ALA A 112 -6.44 2.90 9.78
N VAL A 113 -5.42 2.27 9.19
CA VAL A 113 -4.79 2.78 7.98
C VAL A 113 -5.24 1.89 6.82
N LEU A 114 -5.72 2.50 5.75
CA LEU A 114 -6.22 1.80 4.58
C LEU A 114 -5.47 2.27 3.34
N ILE A 115 -4.91 1.32 2.61
CA ILE A 115 -4.27 1.58 1.33
C ILE A 115 -5.22 1.10 0.24
N LEU A 116 -5.53 2.01 -0.71
CA LEU A 116 -6.45 1.69 -1.80
C LEU A 116 -5.76 1.94 -3.13
N ALA A 117 -5.78 0.93 -3.98
CA ALA A 117 -5.41 1.09 -5.38
C ALA A 117 -6.70 1.28 -6.17
N VAL A 118 -6.85 2.45 -6.75
CA VAL A 118 -8.06 2.83 -7.47
C VAL A 118 -7.70 3.21 -8.90
N ASP A 119 -8.71 3.29 -9.76
CA ASP A 119 -8.49 3.60 -11.18
C ASP A 119 -8.08 5.06 -11.41
N ASP A 120 -8.48 5.97 -10.52
CA ASP A 120 -8.14 7.39 -10.63
C ASP A 120 -7.79 7.94 -9.25
N PRO A 121 -6.54 7.76 -8.80
CA PRO A 121 -6.17 8.13 -7.44
C PRO A 121 -6.23 9.64 -7.17
N VAL A 122 -5.95 10.46 -8.18
CA VAL A 122 -6.01 11.92 -8.00
C VAL A 122 -7.45 12.37 -7.74
N ARG A 123 -8.40 11.86 -8.53
CA ARG A 123 -9.81 12.19 -8.33
C ARG A 123 -10.32 11.64 -7.00
N ALA A 124 -9.90 10.42 -6.63
CA ALA A 124 -10.28 9.85 -5.36
C ALA A 124 -9.75 10.65 -4.18
N ASP A 125 -8.50 11.14 -4.28
CA ASP A 125 -7.91 11.96 -3.24
C ASP A 125 -8.74 13.21 -2.98
N LEU A 126 -9.27 13.84 -4.05
CA LEU A 126 -10.10 15.02 -3.91
C LEU A 126 -11.39 14.74 -3.14
N LEU A 127 -11.94 13.53 -3.26
CA LEU A 127 -13.16 13.16 -2.53
C LEU A 127 -12.96 13.14 -1.02
N PHE A 128 -11.75 12.88 -0.57
CA PHE A 128 -11.46 12.73 0.86
C PHE A 128 -10.71 13.92 1.46
N SER A 129 -10.03 14.69 0.65
CA SER A 129 -9.27 15.84 1.15
C SER A 129 -10.11 17.10 1.19
N GLY A 130 -11.16 17.15 0.37
CA GLY A 130 -12.00 18.34 0.29
C GLY A 130 -12.97 18.45 1.43
N LYS A 131 -13.02 17.76 2.40
CA LYS A 131 -13.93 17.65 3.35
C LYS A 131 -14.35 18.60 4.11
N ASN A 132 -14.56 18.77 3.80
CA ASN A 132 -14.91 19.46 4.55
C ASN A 132 -15.64 19.24 4.96
#